data_32007174f03caec5be8798b5210fbf4c
#
_entry.id   32007174f03caec5be8798b5210fbf4c
#
_cell.length_a   1.000
_cell.length_b   1.000
_cell.length_c   1.000
_cell.angle_alpha   90.00
_cell.angle_beta   90.00
_cell.angle_gamma   90.00
#
_symmetry.space_group_name_H-M   'P 1'
#
loop_
_entity.id
_entity.type
_entity.pdbx_description
1 polymer ?
#
loop_
_entity_poly.entity_id
_entity_poly.type
_entity_poly.pdbx_seq_one_letter_code
_entity_poly.pdbx_strand_id
1 'polypeptide(L)'
;MHLINRTFQFLTISLFAAPISAYADSWSCSRGNDVREIHIERATSSPVPCIVVYKKPTEGVEDQTLWSANNNEGYCEEKAQGLAAKLDSAGWVCTETIRDEGSATTD
;
A
#
# COMPACT_ATOMS: atom_id res chain seq x y z
N MET A 1 -28.07 7.84 51.25
CA MET A 1 -27.83 7.95 50.59
C MET A 1 -26.77 7.67 50.09
N HIS A 2 -26.38 7.20 49.64
CA HIS A 2 -25.50 6.88 49.13
C HIS A 2 -25.05 7.22 48.10
N LEU A 3 -24.28 7.50 47.87
CA LEU A 3 -23.75 7.90 47.01
C LEU A 3 -23.08 7.08 46.34
N ILE A 4 -23.38 6.71 45.46
CA ILE A 4 -22.86 5.96 44.67
C ILE A 4 -21.89 6.50 44.01
N ASN A 5 -20.83 6.45 44.28
CA ASN A 5 -19.89 6.84 43.68
C ASN A 5 -19.52 6.02 42.70
N ARG A 6 -20.03 6.05 41.69
CA ARG A 6 -19.73 5.39 40.69
C ARG A 6 -18.65 5.96 40.12
N THR A 7 -17.57 5.82 40.48
CA THR A 7 -16.50 6.17 39.81
C THR A 7 -16.42 5.37 38.69
N PHE A 8 -16.83 5.81 37.63
CA PHE A 8 -16.66 5.19 36.51
C PHE A 8 -15.33 5.30 36.12
N GLN A 9 -14.58 4.42 36.23
CA GLN A 9 -13.43 4.32 35.75
C GLN A 9 -13.47 4.08 34.42
N PHE A 10 -13.31 4.98 33.62
CA PHE A 10 -13.20 4.78 32.29
C PHE A 10 -11.93 4.25 31.98
N LEU A 11 -11.83 3.08 31.74
CA LEU A 11 -10.77 2.52 31.20
C LEU A 11 -10.58 3.01 29.91
N THR A 12 -9.86 4.03 29.75
CA THR A 12 -9.51 4.42 28.47
C THR A 12 -8.54 3.44 28.00
N ILE A 13 -8.92 2.60 27.25
CA ILE A 13 -8.09 1.70 26.62
C ILE A 13 -7.52 2.43 25.53
N SER A 14 -6.42 2.97 25.70
CA SER A 14 -5.78 3.55 24.60
C SER A 14 -5.30 2.44 23.79
N LEU A 15 -5.95 2.23 22.76
CA LEU A 15 -5.56 1.32 21.86
C LEU A 15 -4.46 1.88 21.14
N PHE A 16 -3.32 1.62 21.46
CA PHE A 16 -2.24 1.93 20.70
C PHE A 16 -2.10 0.97 19.68
N ALA A 17 -2.60 1.28 18.63
CA ALA A 17 -2.28 0.54 17.49
C ALA A 17 -0.87 0.87 17.25
N ALA A 18 -0.02 0.04 17.46
CA ALA A 18 1.32 0.17 17.08
C ALA A 18 1.33 0.47 15.63
N PRO A 19 2.06 1.34 15.16
CA PRO A 19 2.09 1.65 13.78
C PRO A 19 2.57 0.45 13.05
N ILE A 20 1.73 -0.18 12.43
CA ILE A 20 2.09 -1.22 11.59
C ILE A 20 2.55 -0.52 10.40
N SER A 21 3.74 -0.66 10.05
CA SER A 21 4.18 -0.10 8.83
C SER A 21 3.52 -0.85 7.76
N ALA A 22 2.46 -0.36 7.30
CA ALA A 22 1.80 -0.95 6.19
C ALA A 22 2.24 -0.16 5.00
N TYR A 23 2.86 -0.80 4.05
CA TYR A 23 3.25 -0.16 2.84
C TYR A 23 2.40 -0.68 1.73
N ALA A 24 1.88 0.17 0.92
CA ALA A 24 1.21 -0.24 -0.29
C ALA A 24 2.25 -0.89 -1.19
N ASP A 25 1.99 -2.09 -1.63
CA ASP A 25 2.90 -2.82 -2.47
C ASP A 25 2.40 -2.87 -3.88
N SER A 26 1.15 -2.66 -4.09
CA SER A 26 0.60 -2.65 -5.44
C SER A 26 -0.70 -1.89 -5.49
N TRP A 27 -1.05 -1.49 -6.67
CA TRP A 27 -2.30 -0.77 -6.94
C TRP A 27 -2.95 -1.41 -8.14
N SER A 28 -4.27 -1.56 -8.07
CA SER A 28 -5.03 -2.00 -9.23
C SER A 28 -5.95 -0.87 -9.59
N CYS A 29 -5.86 -0.41 -10.82
CA CYS A 29 -6.61 0.73 -11.29
C CYS A 29 -7.53 0.30 -12.41
N SER A 30 -8.76 0.72 -12.40
CA SER A 30 -9.69 0.35 -13.46
C SER A 30 -10.37 1.57 -14.04
N ARG A 31 -10.70 1.48 -15.30
CA ARG A 31 -11.45 2.52 -16.00
C ARG A 31 -12.25 1.82 -17.10
N GLY A 32 -13.55 1.76 -16.94
CA GLY A 32 -14.36 0.95 -17.83
C GLY A 32 -13.98 -0.50 -17.72
N ASN A 33 -13.66 -1.11 -18.81
CA ASN A 33 -13.24 -2.51 -18.82
C ASN A 33 -11.72 -2.67 -18.79
N ASP A 34 -11.00 -1.58 -18.70
CA ASP A 34 -9.55 -1.67 -18.70
C ASP A 34 -9.00 -1.68 -17.28
N VAL A 35 -7.95 -2.44 -17.10
CA VAL A 35 -7.28 -2.58 -15.83
C VAL A 35 -5.81 -2.27 -16.01
N ARG A 36 -5.24 -1.51 -15.09
CA ARG A 36 -3.81 -1.27 -15.06
C ARG A 36 -3.33 -1.53 -13.64
N GLU A 37 -2.14 -2.04 -13.54
CA GLU A 37 -1.59 -2.39 -12.23
C GLU A 37 -0.23 -1.79 -12.06
N ILE A 38 0.08 -1.40 -10.83
CA ILE A 38 1.38 -0.89 -10.47
C ILE A 38 1.88 -1.78 -9.36
N HIS A 39 3.04 -2.34 -9.53
CA HIS A 39 3.61 -3.28 -8.56
C HIS A 39 4.98 -2.83 -8.14
N ILE A 40 5.26 -2.90 -6.83
CA ILE A 40 6.60 -2.73 -6.36
C ILE A 40 7.15 -4.11 -6.09
N GLU A 41 8.20 -4.46 -6.77
CA GLU A 41 8.80 -5.78 -6.64
C GLU A 41 10.15 -5.69 -5.99
N ARG A 42 10.42 -6.61 -5.09
CA ARG A 42 11.67 -6.66 -4.36
C ARG A 42 12.20 -8.06 -4.39
N ALA A 43 13.50 -8.19 -4.49
CA ALA A 43 14.08 -9.53 -4.54
C ALA A 43 14.13 -10.16 -3.16
N THR A 44 14.11 -9.37 -2.11
CA THR A 44 14.19 -9.87 -0.74
C THR A 44 13.16 -9.15 0.10
N SER A 45 13.16 -9.38 1.38
CA SER A 45 12.25 -8.68 2.25
C SER A 45 12.75 -7.27 2.58
N SER A 46 13.92 -6.91 2.12
CA SER A 46 14.45 -5.56 2.36
C SER A 46 13.72 -4.57 1.50
N PRO A 47 13.65 -3.32 1.91
CA PRO A 47 12.96 -2.30 1.12
C PRO A 47 13.64 -2.01 -0.22
N VAL A 48 14.93 -2.24 -0.32
CA VAL A 48 15.68 -2.10 -1.55
C VAL A 48 16.60 -3.28 -1.71
N PRO A 49 16.93 -3.66 -2.90
CA PRO A 49 16.56 -3.05 -4.18
C PRO A 49 15.08 -3.25 -4.50
N CYS A 50 14.54 -2.35 -5.23
CA CYS A 50 13.14 -2.43 -5.64
C CYS A 50 12.96 -1.94 -7.07
N ILE A 51 11.91 -2.39 -7.71
CA ILE A 51 11.52 -1.87 -9.02
C ILE A 51 10.04 -1.59 -9.00
N VAL A 52 9.61 -0.68 -9.85
CA VAL A 52 8.19 -0.39 -10.04
C VAL A 52 7.81 -0.88 -11.41
N VAL A 53 6.90 -1.83 -11.47
CA VAL A 53 6.47 -2.44 -12.73
C VAL A 53 5.05 -1.98 -13.03
N TYR A 54 4.84 -1.52 -14.24
CA TYR A 54 3.55 -1.04 -14.70
C TYR A 54 2.99 -2.05 -15.67
N LYS A 55 1.78 -2.51 -15.39
CA LYS A 55 1.17 -3.56 -16.19
C LYS A 55 -0.13 -3.08 -16.78
N LYS A 56 -0.38 -3.44 -18.01
CA LYS A 56 -1.62 -3.09 -18.70
C LYS A 56 -2.24 -4.37 -19.26
N PRO A 57 -2.72 -5.24 -18.39
CA PRO A 57 -3.13 -6.58 -18.82
C PRO A 57 -4.27 -6.62 -19.82
N THR A 58 -5.11 -5.60 -19.84
CA THR A 58 -6.22 -5.62 -20.78
C THR A 58 -5.86 -4.98 -22.10
N GLU A 59 -4.64 -4.46 -22.22
CA GLU A 59 -4.27 -3.74 -23.45
C GLU A 59 -3.27 -4.50 -24.28
N GLY A 60 -2.91 -5.69 -23.87
CA GLY A 60 -2.05 -6.55 -24.68
C GLY A 60 -0.63 -6.06 -24.85
N VAL A 61 -0.14 -5.28 -23.90
CA VAL A 61 1.24 -4.82 -24.00
C VAL A 61 2.02 -5.42 -22.86
N GLU A 62 3.31 -5.46 -23.03
CA GLU A 62 4.17 -6.09 -22.05
C GLU A 62 4.35 -5.23 -20.83
N ASP A 63 4.65 -5.87 -19.73
CA ASP A 63 4.94 -5.16 -18.49
C ASP A 63 6.15 -4.28 -18.68
N GLN A 64 6.15 -3.14 -18.02
CA GLN A 64 7.25 -2.21 -18.12
C GLN A 64 7.81 -1.86 -16.76
N THR A 65 9.11 -1.93 -16.62
CA THR A 65 9.76 -1.46 -15.40
C THR A 65 10.02 0.02 -15.59
N LEU A 66 9.36 0.83 -14.78
CA LEU A 66 9.47 2.27 -14.94
C LEU A 66 10.53 2.89 -14.06
N TRP A 67 10.74 2.38 -12.88
CA TRP A 67 11.71 2.93 -11.96
C TRP A 67 12.36 1.81 -11.15
N SER A 68 13.54 2.07 -10.65
CA SER A 68 14.25 1.14 -9.78
C SER A 68 15.12 1.91 -8.81
N ALA A 69 15.40 1.31 -7.69
CA ALA A 69 16.29 1.88 -6.71
C ALA A 69 17.09 0.76 -6.06
N ASN A 70 18.36 0.99 -5.87
CA ASN A 70 19.21 0.01 -5.19
C ASN A 70 19.41 0.37 -3.74
N ASN A 71 19.46 1.65 -3.41
CA ASN A 71 19.81 2.09 -2.09
C ASN A 71 18.87 3.09 -1.48
N ASN A 72 17.95 3.61 -2.23
CA ASN A 72 17.12 4.71 -1.77
C ASN A 72 15.79 4.17 -1.27
N GLU A 73 15.69 3.95 0.02
CA GLU A 73 14.46 3.42 0.59
C GLU A 73 13.34 4.43 0.44
N GLY A 74 12.18 3.99 0.10
CA GLY A 74 11.02 4.86 -0.10
C GLY A 74 10.88 5.36 -1.52
N TYR A 75 11.91 5.21 -2.35
CA TYR A 75 11.86 5.70 -3.71
C TYR A 75 10.79 5.01 -4.54
N CYS A 76 10.75 3.69 -4.49
CA CYS A 76 9.76 2.96 -5.29
C CYS A 76 8.35 3.27 -4.82
N GLU A 77 8.15 3.41 -3.53
CA GLU A 77 6.84 3.73 -2.99
C GLU A 77 6.39 5.11 -3.46
N GLU A 78 7.29 6.06 -3.44
CA GLU A 78 6.96 7.39 -3.88
C GLU A 78 6.60 7.41 -5.35
N LYS A 79 7.37 6.70 -6.16
CA LYS A 79 7.11 6.68 -7.60
C LYS A 79 5.82 5.96 -7.93
N ALA A 80 5.56 4.86 -7.26
CA ALA A 80 4.35 4.09 -7.50
C ALA A 80 3.12 4.88 -7.07
N GLN A 81 3.19 5.55 -5.93
CA GLN A 81 2.08 6.37 -5.46
C GLN A 81 1.84 7.54 -6.40
N GLY A 82 2.89 8.12 -6.92
CA GLY A 82 2.75 9.22 -7.88
C GLY A 82 2.07 8.79 -9.16
N LEU A 83 2.40 7.57 -9.62
CA LEU A 83 1.76 7.04 -10.82
C LEU A 83 0.28 6.75 -10.55
N ALA A 84 -0.03 6.17 -9.39
CA ALA A 84 -1.42 5.89 -9.04
C ALA A 84 -2.21 7.20 -8.97
N ALA A 85 -1.64 8.25 -8.42
CA ALA A 85 -2.29 9.54 -8.35
C ALA A 85 -2.54 10.12 -9.74
N LYS A 86 -1.59 9.90 -10.64
CA LYS A 86 -1.76 10.38 -11.99
C LYS A 86 -2.86 9.65 -12.68
N LEU A 87 -2.95 8.36 -12.50
CA LEU A 87 -4.02 7.59 -13.09
C LEU A 87 -5.37 8.01 -12.50
N ASP A 88 -5.40 8.26 -11.21
CA ASP A 88 -6.62 8.68 -10.57
C ASP A 88 -7.09 10.01 -11.16
N SER A 89 -6.21 10.94 -11.40
CA SER A 89 -6.57 12.19 -12.00
C SER A 89 -7.01 12.03 -13.43
N ALA A 90 -6.66 10.96 -14.08
CA ALA A 90 -7.07 10.69 -15.44
C ALA A 90 -8.35 9.86 -15.52
N GLY A 91 -9.01 9.64 -14.40
CA GLY A 91 -10.28 8.93 -14.39
C GLY A 91 -10.22 7.46 -14.07
N TRP A 92 -9.06 6.97 -13.66
CA TRP A 92 -8.96 5.58 -13.24
C TRP A 92 -9.30 5.51 -11.75
N VAL A 93 -9.87 4.39 -11.35
CA VAL A 93 -10.17 4.18 -9.95
C VAL A 93 -9.15 3.18 -9.41
N CYS A 94 -8.32 3.61 -8.52
CA CYS A 94 -7.22 2.78 -8.02
C CYS A 94 -7.47 2.31 -6.61
N THR A 95 -7.19 1.04 -6.36
CA THR A 95 -7.24 0.48 -5.01
C THR A 95 -5.86 -0.04 -4.66
N GLU A 96 -5.47 0.14 -3.43
CA GLU A 96 -4.16 -0.30 -2.98
C GLU A 96 -4.23 -1.65 -2.34
N THR A 97 -3.20 -2.46 -2.56
CA THR A 97 -3.01 -3.67 -1.82
C THR A 97 -1.87 -3.41 -0.86
N ILE A 98 -2.14 -3.47 0.43
CA ILE A 98 -1.17 -3.16 1.42
C ILE A 98 -0.45 -4.38 1.88
N ARG A 99 0.87 -4.32 1.91
CA ARG A 99 1.62 -5.40 2.39
C ARG A 99 1.69 -5.26 3.88
N ASP A 100 1.23 -6.25 4.56
CA ASP A 100 1.23 -6.22 5.95
C ASP A 100 2.38 -7.01 6.45
N GLU A 101 3.42 -6.38 6.87
CA GLU A 101 4.52 -7.06 7.26
C GLU A 101 4.31 -7.84 8.46
N GLY A 102 3.44 -7.53 9.26
CA GLY A 102 3.28 -8.26 10.42
C GLY A 102 2.47 -9.47 10.29
N SER A 103 1.73 -9.61 9.26
CA SER A 103 0.87 -10.68 9.20
C SER A 103 1.41 -11.76 8.52
N ALA A 104 2.53 -11.67 8.23
CA ALA A 104 3.01 -12.64 7.49
C ALA A 104 2.89 -13.88 8.05
N THR A 105 2.57 -14.03 8.90
CA THR A 105 2.59 -15.16 9.33
C THR A 105 1.73 -15.99 9.10
N THR A 106 1.19 -16.17 8.82
CA THR A 106 0.40 -16.94 8.77
C THR A 106 0.39 -17.68 8.08
N ASP A 107 0.49 -18.01 7.96
CA ASP A 107 0.34 -18.82 7.43
C ASP A 107 0.49 -19.32 7.30
#